data_5b07058e1fc44933c27a6018d58ed0cc
#
_entry.id   5b07058e1fc44933c27a6018d58ed0cc
#
_cell.length_a   1.000
_cell.length_b   1.000
_cell.length_c   1.000
_cell.angle_alpha   90.00
_cell.angle_beta   90.00
_cell.angle_gamma   90.00
#
_symmetry.space_group_name_H-M   'P 1'
#
loop_
_entity.id
_entity.type
_entity.pdbx_description
1 polymer ?
#
loop_
_entity_poly.entity_id
_entity_poly.type
_entity_poly.pdbx_seq_one_letter_code
_entity_poly.pdbx_strand_id
1 'polypeptide(L)'
;MHHHFYIYIYLVLLAINNSAITATTVADSEPMIFNEDVIDEFIENEIQQGFPGAALIVTRFGQVLKQSVYGYKLKYDENATIIKEPQLVTLDTMFDLASLTKMYATNYALMHLVEQGALNVDDPVKKYIPQYSGCNPKNECREARLIKDLLTHTAGYAPSVGFYNPASVPPDLFSQEKNKTEEIIETKLEFQRPRGGDQIPLYSDIDYMLLGLVVEHISGMSIDQYVANNIYQKLDLKHTLFNPLNTNNNYQKSDFAATELNGNTRNHTISFPNVRTHVLQGEVHDEKSFYSMHGLSGHAGLFSNLYDMSILTQIMLNDGTYGNVKFWSKNIQDLFLTPYPYDPTFGLGWRLNRNKSLSWFGLHASDDAYGHTGWTGTCTVIDPKYSMAITLLTNKRHTPCINGTFDGEKYETGKYGKIMTLVYESMLLHKDSPEKL
;
A
#
# COMPACT_ATOMS: atom_id res chain seq x y z
N MET A 1 -16.31 -12.00 39.35
CA MET A 1 -17.05 -12.88 38.45
C MET A 1 -16.34 -12.83 37.13
N HIS A 2 -15.55 -13.86 36.85
CA HIS A 2 -14.79 -13.94 35.59
C HIS A 2 -15.70 -14.45 34.49
N HIS A 3 -15.93 -13.66 33.46
CA HIS A 3 -16.52 -14.14 32.21
C HIS A 3 -15.40 -14.44 31.22
N HIS A 4 -15.13 -15.73 31.06
CA HIS A 4 -14.34 -16.23 29.94
C HIS A 4 -15.20 -16.18 28.67
N PHE A 5 -14.80 -15.33 27.72
CA PHE A 5 -15.33 -15.38 26.35
C PHE A 5 -14.53 -16.44 25.59
N TYR A 6 -15.17 -17.53 25.21
CA TYR A 6 -14.64 -18.53 24.30
C TYR A 6 -14.69 -17.98 22.87
N ILE A 7 -13.52 -17.80 22.27
CA ILE A 7 -13.38 -17.51 20.84
C ILE A 7 -13.54 -18.83 20.08
N TYR A 8 -14.56 -18.93 19.25
CA TYR A 8 -14.74 -20.06 18.33
C TYR A 8 -13.75 -19.90 17.17
N ILE A 9 -12.77 -20.80 17.13
CA ILE A 9 -11.88 -20.96 15.98
C ILE A 9 -12.67 -21.73 14.90
N TYR A 10 -13.05 -21.03 13.83
CA TYR A 10 -13.54 -21.67 12.61
C TYR A 10 -12.33 -22.06 11.75
N LEU A 11 -11.98 -23.33 11.80
CA LEU A 11 -11.09 -23.95 10.80
C LEU A 11 -11.86 -24.06 9.48
N VAL A 12 -11.62 -23.13 8.55
CA VAL A 12 -12.07 -23.27 7.16
C VAL A 12 -11.07 -24.16 6.45
N LEU A 13 -11.39 -25.43 6.33
CA LEU A 13 -10.70 -26.37 5.44
C LEU A 13 -11.02 -26.01 3.99
N LEU A 14 -10.12 -25.29 3.34
CA LEU A 14 -10.14 -25.11 1.89
C LEU A 14 -9.73 -26.45 1.23
N ALA A 15 -10.70 -27.14 0.64
CA ALA A 15 -10.44 -28.26 -0.24
C ALA A 15 -9.77 -27.76 -1.53
N ILE A 16 -8.45 -27.84 -1.59
CA ILE A 16 -7.68 -27.61 -2.82
C ILE A 16 -7.68 -28.92 -3.61
N ASN A 17 -8.26 -28.88 -4.81
CA ASN A 17 -8.18 -29.97 -5.77
C ASN A 17 -6.70 -30.31 -6.07
N ASN A 18 -6.33 -31.55 -5.73
CA ASN A 18 -5.04 -32.14 -5.99
C ASN A 18 -4.80 -32.31 -7.49
N SER A 19 -3.97 -31.46 -8.10
CA SER A 19 -3.18 -31.82 -9.25
C SER A 19 -1.71 -31.84 -8.82
N ALA A 20 -1.09 -32.99 -9.01
CA ALA A 20 0.21 -33.39 -8.48
C ALA A 20 1.31 -32.38 -8.82
N ILE A 21 1.77 -31.66 -7.82
CA ILE A 21 3.09 -31.04 -7.81
C ILE A 21 4.04 -32.12 -7.27
N THR A 22 5.04 -32.47 -8.07
CA THR A 22 6.14 -33.34 -7.64
C THR A 22 6.77 -32.72 -6.39
N ALA A 23 6.44 -33.32 -5.26
CA ALA A 23 7.03 -32.95 -4.00
C ALA A 23 8.51 -33.34 -4.01
N THR A 24 9.39 -32.37 -4.09
CA THR A 24 10.72 -32.50 -3.51
C THR A 24 10.48 -32.72 -2.01
N THR A 25 10.92 -33.87 -1.51
CA THR A 25 10.84 -34.25 -0.10
C THR A 25 11.43 -33.13 0.76
N VAL A 26 10.54 -32.38 1.41
CA VAL A 26 10.93 -31.53 2.53
C VAL A 26 11.27 -32.49 3.67
N ALA A 27 12.55 -32.53 4.04
CA ALA A 27 13.01 -33.23 5.23
C ALA A 27 12.13 -32.81 6.42
N ASP A 28 11.84 -33.77 7.31
CA ASP A 28 11.08 -33.60 8.55
C ASP A 28 11.42 -32.25 9.21
N SER A 29 10.60 -31.24 8.99
CA SER A 29 10.66 -29.99 9.75
C SER A 29 9.78 -30.19 10.97
N GLU A 30 10.37 -30.13 12.15
CA GLU A 30 9.64 -30.03 13.40
C GLU A 30 8.53 -28.97 13.30
N PRO A 31 7.39 -29.16 13.96
CA PRO A 31 6.30 -28.19 13.93
C PRO A 31 6.84 -26.84 14.39
N MET A 32 6.81 -25.87 13.50
CA MET A 32 7.28 -24.52 13.77
C MET A 32 6.32 -23.87 14.76
N ILE A 33 6.78 -23.70 16.01
CA ILE A 33 6.02 -22.97 17.02
C ILE A 33 6.14 -21.49 16.72
N PHE A 34 5.01 -20.85 16.40
CA PHE A 34 4.89 -19.41 16.25
C PHE A 34 4.21 -18.87 17.51
N ASN A 35 4.92 -18.05 18.29
CA ASN A 35 4.36 -17.47 19.51
C ASN A 35 3.53 -16.22 19.18
N GLU A 36 2.23 -16.40 19.05
CA GLU A 36 1.29 -15.32 18.69
C GLU A 36 1.01 -14.37 19.85
N ASP A 37 1.05 -14.87 21.09
CA ASP A 37 0.57 -14.15 22.28
C ASP A 37 1.29 -12.82 22.49
N VAL A 38 2.61 -12.78 22.27
CA VAL A 38 3.42 -11.54 22.45
C VAL A 38 2.98 -10.42 21.51
N ILE A 39 2.58 -10.77 20.28
CA ILE A 39 2.11 -9.81 19.29
C ILE A 39 0.73 -9.31 19.69
N ASP A 40 -0.15 -10.23 20.09
CA ASP A 40 -1.52 -9.91 20.49
C ASP A 40 -1.53 -9.01 21.73
N GLU A 41 -0.80 -9.40 22.80
CA GLU A 41 -0.67 -8.59 24.00
C GLU A 41 -0.14 -7.19 23.73
N PHE A 42 0.84 -7.07 22.82
CA PHE A 42 1.42 -5.77 22.47
C PHE A 42 0.39 -4.87 21.80
N ILE A 43 -0.29 -5.36 20.75
CA ILE A 43 -1.26 -4.55 20.00
C ILE A 43 -2.48 -4.23 20.88
N GLU A 44 -3.00 -5.21 21.62
CA GLU A 44 -4.15 -5.01 22.51
C GLU A 44 -3.87 -3.96 23.59
N ASN A 45 -2.66 -3.96 24.14
CA ASN A 45 -2.25 -2.94 25.11
C ASN A 45 -2.28 -1.53 24.49
N GLU A 46 -1.83 -1.35 23.24
CA GLU A 46 -1.91 -0.07 22.56
C GLU A 46 -3.36 0.33 22.21
N ILE A 47 -4.23 -0.63 21.86
CA ILE A 47 -5.69 -0.39 21.69
C ILE A 47 -6.31 0.14 22.97
N GLN A 48 -5.96 -0.47 24.13
CA GLN A 48 -6.42 0.00 25.44
C GLN A 48 -5.92 1.41 25.79
N GLN A 49 -4.73 1.78 25.33
CA GLN A 49 -4.14 3.11 25.50
C GLN A 49 -4.71 4.15 24.52
N GLY A 50 -5.49 3.74 23.50
CA GLY A 50 -6.18 4.67 22.61
C GLY A 50 -5.91 4.46 21.12
N PHE A 51 -5.01 3.55 20.71
CA PHE A 51 -4.83 3.22 19.31
C PHE A 51 -6.16 2.75 18.71
N PRO A 52 -6.55 3.15 17.48
CA PRO A 52 -7.92 2.90 17.01
C PRO A 52 -8.16 1.43 16.63
N GLY A 53 -7.39 0.88 15.71
CA GLY A 53 -7.59 -0.48 15.25
C GLY A 53 -6.50 -0.96 14.32
N ALA A 54 -6.35 -2.29 14.25
CA ALA A 54 -5.39 -2.98 13.40
C ALA A 54 -5.90 -4.32 12.91
N ALA A 55 -5.35 -4.78 11.79
CA ALA A 55 -5.51 -6.10 11.24
C ALA A 55 -4.14 -6.60 10.75
N LEU A 56 -3.75 -7.80 11.15
CA LEU A 56 -2.44 -8.39 10.86
C LEU A 56 -2.60 -9.77 10.22
N ILE A 57 -1.91 -9.99 9.10
CA ILE A 57 -1.72 -11.34 8.56
C ILE A 57 -0.24 -11.59 8.30
N VAL A 58 0.22 -12.76 8.69
CA VAL A 58 1.55 -13.30 8.42
C VAL A 58 1.40 -14.58 7.64
N THR A 59 1.97 -14.62 6.46
CA THR A 59 2.05 -15.84 5.64
C THR A 59 3.49 -16.32 5.52
N ARG A 60 3.70 -17.63 5.50
CA ARG A 60 5.00 -18.23 5.27
C ARG A 60 4.87 -19.55 4.51
N PHE A 61 5.70 -19.75 3.50
CA PHE A 61 5.62 -20.93 2.61
C PHE A 61 4.21 -21.14 2.03
N GLY A 62 3.49 -20.04 1.74
CA GLY A 62 2.12 -20.10 1.23
C GLY A 62 1.04 -20.46 2.27
N GLN A 63 1.38 -20.57 3.55
CA GLN A 63 0.45 -20.85 4.64
C GLN A 63 0.28 -19.64 5.55
N VAL A 64 -0.91 -19.45 6.09
CA VAL A 64 -1.19 -18.43 7.11
C VAL A 64 -0.63 -18.90 8.44
N LEU A 65 0.33 -18.17 9.01
CA LEU A 65 0.86 -18.42 10.36
C LEU A 65 0.04 -17.67 11.42
N LYS A 66 -0.40 -16.44 11.08
CA LYS A 66 -1.18 -15.60 11.98
C LYS A 66 -2.17 -14.76 11.17
N GLN A 67 -3.39 -14.64 11.69
CA GLN A 67 -4.40 -13.73 11.18
C GLN A 67 -5.23 -13.21 12.35
N SER A 68 -5.10 -11.93 12.66
CA SER A 68 -5.74 -11.33 13.84
C SER A 68 -6.23 -9.92 13.55
N VAL A 69 -7.25 -9.51 14.29
CA VAL A 69 -7.86 -8.16 14.22
C VAL A 69 -7.99 -7.59 15.62
N TYR A 70 -7.81 -6.28 15.76
CA TYR A 70 -7.75 -5.58 17.04
C TYR A 70 -8.48 -4.26 16.99
N GLY A 71 -9.17 -3.90 18.07
CA GLY A 71 -9.78 -2.59 18.23
C GLY A 71 -10.92 -2.31 17.25
N TYR A 72 -10.97 -1.07 16.76
CA TYR A 72 -12.16 -0.51 16.13
C TYR A 72 -11.87 0.05 14.74
N LYS A 73 -12.69 -0.31 13.77
CA LYS A 73 -12.73 0.31 12.44
C LYS A 73 -13.38 1.70 12.43
N LEU A 74 -14.28 1.94 13.40
CA LEU A 74 -14.86 3.26 13.68
C LEU A 74 -14.97 3.43 15.20
N LYS A 75 -14.25 4.40 15.77
CA LYS A 75 -14.16 4.63 17.22
C LYS A 75 -14.65 6.01 17.63
N TYR A 76 -14.37 7.01 16.82
CA TYR A 76 -14.63 8.42 17.13
C TYR A 76 -15.58 9.04 16.12
N ASP A 77 -16.33 10.04 16.58
CA ASP A 77 -17.06 10.97 15.72
C ASP A 77 -16.14 12.10 15.21
N GLU A 78 -16.71 13.03 14.45
CA GLU A 78 -16.01 14.21 13.90
C GLU A 78 -15.51 15.19 14.98
N ASN A 79 -15.99 15.08 16.21
CA ASN A 79 -15.58 15.90 17.36
C ASN A 79 -14.54 15.20 18.25
N ALA A 80 -13.95 14.10 17.77
CA ALA A 80 -13.02 13.26 18.52
C ALA A 80 -13.62 12.63 19.79
N THR A 81 -14.96 12.51 19.85
CA THR A 81 -15.67 11.84 20.94
C THR A 81 -15.83 10.36 20.61
N ILE A 82 -15.59 9.48 21.59
CA ILE A 82 -15.87 8.05 21.40
C ILE A 82 -17.37 7.88 21.18
N ILE A 83 -17.74 7.26 20.05
CA ILE A 83 -19.15 7.02 19.72
C ILE A 83 -19.76 6.00 20.68
N LYS A 84 -21.10 6.05 20.86
CA LYS A 84 -21.80 5.17 21.82
C LYS A 84 -21.60 3.68 21.53
N GLU A 85 -21.52 3.33 20.25
CA GLU A 85 -21.36 1.94 19.76
C GLU A 85 -20.19 1.88 18.77
N PRO A 86 -18.93 1.82 19.26
CA PRO A 86 -17.77 1.70 18.39
C PRO A 86 -17.83 0.39 17.56
N GLN A 87 -17.49 0.49 16.27
CA GLN A 87 -17.52 -0.66 15.37
C GLN A 87 -16.20 -1.39 15.39
N LEU A 88 -16.20 -2.68 15.72
CA LEU A 88 -15.00 -3.51 15.79
C LEU A 88 -14.40 -3.75 14.39
N VAL A 89 -13.07 -3.85 14.31
CA VAL A 89 -12.38 -4.41 13.14
C VAL A 89 -12.76 -5.88 13.02
N THR A 90 -13.01 -6.34 11.80
CA THR A 90 -13.30 -7.74 11.46
C THR A 90 -12.34 -8.22 10.36
N LEU A 91 -12.27 -9.51 10.11
CA LEU A 91 -11.42 -10.06 9.04
C LEU A 91 -11.81 -9.53 7.64
N ASP A 92 -13.08 -9.19 7.46
CA ASP A 92 -13.61 -8.64 6.21
C ASP A 92 -13.47 -7.12 6.11
N THR A 93 -13.02 -6.44 7.17
CA THR A 93 -12.86 -4.99 7.16
C THR A 93 -11.87 -4.59 6.06
N MET A 94 -12.32 -3.71 5.18
CA MET A 94 -11.49 -3.11 4.13
C MET A 94 -10.83 -1.83 4.61
N PHE A 95 -9.59 -1.63 4.19
CA PHE A 95 -8.78 -0.46 4.52
C PHE A 95 -8.41 0.31 3.26
N ASP A 96 -8.40 1.64 3.35
CA ASP A 96 -7.74 2.48 2.37
C ASP A 96 -6.22 2.23 2.43
N LEU A 97 -5.68 1.69 1.37
CA LEU A 97 -4.28 1.28 1.29
C LEU A 97 -3.32 2.46 1.09
N ALA A 98 -3.84 3.65 0.78
CA ALA A 98 -3.04 4.83 0.47
C ALA A 98 -1.90 4.49 -0.53
N SER A 99 -0.63 4.78 -0.18
CA SER A 99 0.50 4.54 -1.09
C SER A 99 0.81 3.08 -1.41
N LEU A 100 0.22 2.10 -0.72
CA LEU A 100 0.29 0.71 -1.19
C LEU A 100 -0.40 0.53 -2.55
N THR A 101 -1.27 1.46 -2.95
CA THR A 101 -1.83 1.55 -4.32
C THR A 101 -0.71 1.55 -5.37
N LYS A 102 0.38 2.26 -5.09
CA LYS A 102 1.54 2.32 -5.99
C LYS A 102 2.08 0.92 -6.32
N MET A 103 2.10 0.04 -5.31
CA MET A 103 2.63 -1.33 -5.45
C MET A 103 1.59 -2.26 -6.06
N TYR A 104 0.43 -2.37 -5.42
CA TYR A 104 -0.53 -3.42 -5.72
C TYR A 104 -1.51 -3.10 -6.85
N ALA A 105 -1.55 -1.84 -7.32
CA ALA A 105 -2.22 -1.47 -8.55
C ALA A 105 -1.21 -1.06 -9.62
N THR A 106 -0.50 0.06 -9.45
CA THR A 106 0.29 0.67 -10.52
C THR A 106 1.50 -0.18 -10.90
N ASN A 107 2.33 -0.61 -9.93
CA ASN A 107 3.48 -1.47 -10.24
C ASN A 107 3.05 -2.82 -10.82
N TYR A 108 1.99 -3.41 -10.28
CA TYR A 108 1.48 -4.68 -10.81
C TYR A 108 1.00 -4.53 -12.27
N ALA A 109 0.32 -3.43 -12.59
CA ALA A 109 -0.05 -3.10 -13.97
C ALA A 109 1.19 -2.92 -14.86
N LEU A 110 2.19 -2.17 -14.38
CA LEU A 110 3.43 -1.92 -15.14
C LEU A 110 4.24 -3.20 -15.36
N MET A 111 4.42 -4.03 -14.32
CA MET A 111 5.10 -5.32 -14.42
C MET A 111 4.40 -6.24 -15.43
N HIS A 112 3.07 -6.27 -15.43
CA HIS A 112 2.27 -7.02 -16.40
C HIS A 112 2.43 -6.46 -17.82
N LEU A 113 2.45 -5.14 -18.02
CA LEU A 113 2.70 -4.52 -19.34
C LEU A 113 4.12 -4.76 -19.83
N VAL A 114 5.12 -4.82 -18.95
CA VAL A 114 6.51 -5.16 -19.31
C VAL A 114 6.59 -6.63 -19.75
N GLU A 115 5.94 -7.56 -19.04
CA GLU A 115 5.88 -8.98 -19.43
C GLU A 115 5.25 -9.16 -20.81
N GLN A 116 4.25 -8.33 -21.15
CA GLN A 116 3.60 -8.34 -22.47
C GLN A 116 4.42 -7.66 -23.57
N GLY A 117 5.56 -7.02 -23.23
CA GLY A 117 6.34 -6.23 -24.17
C GLY A 117 5.68 -4.92 -24.61
N ALA A 118 4.60 -4.52 -23.96
CA ALA A 118 3.86 -3.28 -24.24
C ALA A 118 4.53 -2.05 -23.59
N LEU A 119 5.36 -2.25 -22.55
CA LEU A 119 6.11 -1.22 -21.85
C LEU A 119 7.58 -1.65 -21.70
N ASN A 120 8.50 -0.66 -21.86
CA ASN A 120 9.89 -0.82 -21.44
C ASN A 120 10.24 0.31 -20.46
N VAL A 121 10.84 -0.04 -19.31
CA VAL A 121 11.18 0.93 -18.27
C VAL A 121 12.25 1.94 -18.69
N ASP A 122 13.05 1.62 -19.70
CA ASP A 122 14.07 2.49 -20.30
C ASP A 122 13.52 3.42 -21.39
N ASP A 123 12.26 3.28 -21.76
CA ASP A 123 11.64 4.17 -22.74
C ASP A 123 11.29 5.53 -22.12
N PRO A 124 11.33 6.61 -22.93
CA PRO A 124 10.83 7.91 -22.51
C PRO A 124 9.30 7.87 -22.33
N VAL A 125 8.81 8.57 -21.31
CA VAL A 125 7.37 8.70 -21.00
C VAL A 125 6.60 9.16 -22.24
N LYS A 126 7.17 10.07 -23.01
CA LYS A 126 6.60 10.60 -24.27
C LYS A 126 6.22 9.53 -25.30
N LYS A 127 6.89 8.39 -25.28
CA LYS A 127 6.54 7.26 -26.17
C LYS A 127 5.11 6.78 -25.93
N TYR A 128 4.67 6.82 -24.69
CA TYR A 128 3.35 6.33 -24.26
C TYR A 128 2.32 7.46 -24.12
N ILE A 129 2.78 8.66 -23.75
CA ILE A 129 1.96 9.87 -23.62
C ILE A 129 2.53 10.92 -24.57
N PRO A 130 2.07 10.97 -25.85
CA PRO A 130 2.67 11.84 -26.87
C PRO A 130 2.69 13.34 -26.55
N GLN A 131 1.69 13.83 -25.78
CA GLN A 131 1.61 15.21 -25.31
C GLN A 131 2.61 15.54 -24.17
N TYR A 132 3.24 14.54 -23.56
CA TYR A 132 4.26 14.73 -22.53
C TYR A 132 5.55 15.26 -23.15
N SER A 133 5.56 16.57 -23.41
CA SER A 133 6.63 17.24 -24.14
C SER A 133 6.81 18.68 -23.66
N GLY A 134 7.94 19.28 -24.04
CA GLY A 134 8.31 20.65 -23.70
C GLY A 134 9.34 20.75 -22.59
N CYS A 135 10.04 21.87 -22.59
CA CYS A 135 11.11 22.16 -21.63
C CYS A 135 10.73 23.37 -20.77
N ASN A 136 11.15 23.36 -19.52
CA ASN A 136 11.05 24.52 -18.65
C ASN A 136 12.14 25.56 -18.98
N PRO A 137 12.10 26.77 -18.39
CA PRO A 137 13.11 27.81 -18.62
C PRO A 137 14.54 27.41 -18.24
N LYS A 138 14.71 26.36 -17.44
CA LYS A 138 16.02 25.80 -17.07
C LYS A 138 16.50 24.69 -18.02
N ASN A 139 15.82 24.53 -19.15
CA ASN A 139 16.09 23.51 -20.18
C ASN A 139 15.92 22.07 -19.68
N GLU A 140 15.09 21.86 -18.66
CA GLU A 140 14.67 20.53 -18.22
C GLU A 140 13.46 20.09 -19.04
N CYS A 141 13.64 19.05 -19.86
CA CYS A 141 12.64 18.64 -20.86
C CYS A 141 11.92 17.37 -20.43
N ARG A 142 10.58 17.33 -20.65
CA ARG A 142 9.76 16.14 -20.40
C ARG A 142 10.21 14.95 -21.23
N GLU A 143 10.61 15.17 -22.48
CA GLU A 143 11.06 14.13 -23.39
C GLU A 143 12.26 13.34 -22.87
N ALA A 144 13.05 13.91 -21.97
CA ALA A 144 14.19 13.25 -21.39
C ALA A 144 13.83 12.29 -20.23
N ARG A 145 12.59 12.36 -19.70
CA ARG A 145 12.16 11.53 -18.56
C ARG A 145 11.78 10.14 -19.03
N LEU A 146 12.40 9.13 -18.40
CA LEU A 146 12.13 7.72 -18.65
C LEU A 146 11.13 7.17 -17.64
N ILE A 147 10.48 6.07 -17.97
CA ILE A 147 9.58 5.37 -17.04
C ILE A 147 10.30 5.03 -15.74
N LYS A 148 11.55 4.55 -15.81
CA LYS A 148 12.34 4.25 -14.61
C LYS A 148 12.64 5.47 -13.74
N ASP A 149 12.73 6.68 -14.29
CA ASP A 149 12.94 7.89 -13.50
C ASP A 149 11.73 8.19 -12.59
N LEU A 150 10.50 7.91 -13.08
CA LEU A 150 9.27 7.99 -12.28
C LEU A 150 9.24 6.88 -11.22
N LEU A 151 9.58 5.65 -11.60
CA LEU A 151 9.60 4.50 -10.68
C LEU A 151 10.61 4.64 -9.55
N THR A 152 11.72 5.34 -9.78
CA THR A 152 12.77 5.59 -8.76
C THR A 152 12.64 6.95 -8.07
N HIS A 153 11.60 7.73 -8.37
CA HIS A 153 11.40 9.08 -7.84
C HIS A 153 12.56 10.05 -8.14
N THR A 154 13.13 9.93 -9.35
CA THR A 154 14.23 10.77 -9.82
C THR A 154 13.86 11.63 -11.03
N ALA A 155 12.59 11.65 -11.42
CA ALA A 155 12.10 12.48 -12.52
C ALA A 155 12.19 13.99 -12.23
N GLY A 156 12.24 14.39 -10.98
CA GLY A 156 12.44 15.77 -10.55
C GLY A 156 11.17 16.52 -10.16
N TYR A 157 10.04 15.87 -10.07
CA TYR A 157 8.78 16.47 -9.60
C TYR A 157 8.78 16.77 -8.11
N ALA A 158 7.88 17.69 -7.70
CA ALA A 158 7.55 17.94 -6.31
C ALA A 158 7.03 16.66 -5.62
N PRO A 159 7.24 16.48 -4.31
CA PRO A 159 6.64 15.38 -3.56
C PRO A 159 5.11 15.32 -3.69
N SER A 160 4.47 16.49 -3.72
CA SER A 160 3.02 16.63 -3.85
C SER A 160 2.66 17.98 -4.46
N VAL A 161 1.52 18.04 -5.14
CA VAL A 161 0.92 19.28 -5.65
C VAL A 161 -0.56 19.31 -5.27
N GLY A 162 -1.00 20.36 -4.61
CA GLY A 162 -2.36 20.51 -4.11
C GLY A 162 -3.33 21.04 -5.19
N PHE A 163 -3.47 20.35 -6.30
CA PHE A 163 -4.34 20.75 -7.42
C PHE A 163 -5.75 21.16 -6.98
N TYR A 164 -6.30 20.44 -5.98
CA TYR A 164 -7.65 20.59 -5.47
C TYR A 164 -7.88 21.88 -4.67
N ASN A 165 -6.81 22.52 -4.20
CA ASN A 165 -6.90 23.68 -3.31
C ASN A 165 -6.41 24.94 -4.03
N PRO A 166 -7.31 25.89 -4.34
CA PRO A 166 -6.94 27.10 -5.10
C PRO A 166 -5.99 28.03 -4.32
N ALA A 167 -5.84 27.84 -3.01
CA ALA A 167 -4.87 28.60 -2.21
C ALA A 167 -3.46 27.97 -2.25
N SER A 168 -3.33 26.71 -2.72
CA SER A 168 -2.07 25.97 -2.73
C SER A 168 -1.33 25.99 -4.06
N VAL A 169 -2.00 26.36 -5.14
CA VAL A 169 -1.44 26.36 -6.49
C VAL A 169 -1.88 27.59 -7.27
N PRO A 170 -1.12 28.01 -8.31
CA PRO A 170 -1.56 29.01 -9.27
C PRO A 170 -2.87 28.60 -9.97
N PRO A 171 -3.67 29.58 -10.46
CA PRO A 171 -4.99 29.29 -11.06
C PRO A 171 -4.97 28.33 -12.24
N ASP A 172 -3.89 28.27 -13.02
CA ASP A 172 -3.69 27.38 -14.16
C ASP A 172 -3.38 25.94 -13.77
N LEU A 173 -2.94 25.70 -12.52
CA LEU A 173 -2.72 24.39 -11.94
C LEU A 173 -3.89 23.93 -11.03
N PHE A 174 -4.85 24.80 -10.75
CA PHE A 174 -6.03 24.39 -9.96
C PHE A 174 -6.98 23.54 -10.79
N SER A 175 -7.31 22.36 -10.25
CA SER A 175 -8.27 21.44 -10.85
C SER A 175 -8.90 20.50 -9.83
N GLN A 176 -10.22 20.37 -9.89
CA GLN A 176 -11.01 19.30 -9.25
C GLN A 176 -11.72 18.42 -10.31
N GLU A 177 -11.24 18.47 -11.56
CA GLU A 177 -11.73 17.67 -12.67
C GLU A 177 -10.61 16.73 -13.17
N LYS A 178 -10.91 15.43 -13.29
CA LYS A 178 -9.90 14.40 -13.64
C LYS A 178 -9.18 14.77 -14.93
N ASN A 179 -9.89 14.97 -16.03
CA ASN A 179 -9.29 15.24 -17.36
C ASN A 179 -8.40 16.49 -17.36
N LYS A 180 -8.80 17.55 -16.63
CA LYS A 180 -7.99 18.76 -16.51
C LYS A 180 -6.74 18.51 -15.67
N THR A 181 -6.84 17.73 -14.61
CA THR A 181 -5.70 17.37 -13.76
C THR A 181 -4.70 16.52 -14.54
N GLU A 182 -5.16 15.58 -15.34
CA GLU A 182 -4.34 14.79 -16.26
C GLU A 182 -3.58 15.67 -17.24
N GLU A 183 -4.27 16.60 -17.94
CA GLU A 183 -3.63 17.59 -18.81
C GLU A 183 -2.54 18.39 -18.08
N ILE A 184 -2.83 18.86 -16.86
CA ILE A 184 -1.85 19.60 -16.04
C ILE A 184 -0.62 18.76 -15.77
N ILE A 185 -0.79 17.52 -15.33
CA ILE A 185 0.31 16.61 -15.01
C ILE A 185 1.16 16.33 -16.26
N GLU A 186 0.52 16.07 -17.37
CA GLU A 186 1.18 15.70 -18.61
C GLU A 186 1.90 16.88 -19.29
N THR A 187 1.37 18.10 -19.18
CA THR A 187 1.84 19.21 -20.03
C THR A 187 2.33 20.46 -19.30
N LYS A 188 1.88 20.72 -18.04
CA LYS A 188 2.09 22.01 -17.36
C LYS A 188 3.00 21.94 -16.15
N LEU A 189 3.01 20.82 -15.41
CA LEU A 189 3.80 20.74 -14.18
C LEU A 189 5.29 20.94 -14.44
N GLU A 190 5.89 21.83 -13.66
CA GLU A 190 7.32 22.08 -13.71
C GLU A 190 8.09 21.12 -12.79
N PHE A 191 9.34 20.85 -13.19
CA PHE A 191 10.27 20.11 -12.37
C PHE A 191 10.87 21.03 -11.31
N GLN A 192 10.92 20.57 -10.07
CA GLN A 192 11.59 21.28 -8.98
C GLN A 192 13.10 21.03 -9.01
N ARG A 193 13.53 19.87 -9.53
CA ARG A 193 14.93 19.46 -9.63
C ARG A 193 15.24 18.96 -11.04
N PRO A 194 16.52 18.96 -11.44
CA PRO A 194 16.97 18.28 -12.65
C PRO A 194 16.59 16.80 -12.64
N ARG A 195 16.51 16.20 -13.83
CA ARG A 195 16.43 14.74 -13.96
C ARG A 195 17.60 14.07 -13.24
N GLY A 196 17.28 13.04 -12.48
CA GLY A 196 18.29 12.38 -11.63
C GLY A 196 18.67 13.18 -10.35
N GLY A 197 18.20 14.40 -10.19
CA GLY A 197 18.21 15.29 -9.02
C GLY A 197 19.30 15.01 -7.98
N ASP A 198 20.57 15.33 -8.25
CA ASP A 198 21.73 14.96 -7.44
C ASP A 198 21.83 13.45 -7.16
N GLN A 199 21.10 12.65 -7.96
CA GLN A 199 21.00 11.20 -7.90
C GLN A 199 20.32 10.66 -6.62
N ILE A 200 19.70 11.55 -5.84
CA ILE A 200 18.96 11.19 -4.62
C ILE A 200 17.47 11.15 -4.95
N PRO A 201 16.79 10.01 -4.75
CA PRO A 201 15.34 9.92 -4.91
C PRO A 201 14.60 10.94 -4.04
N LEU A 202 13.61 11.63 -4.60
CA LEU A 202 12.66 12.45 -3.86
C LEU A 202 11.27 11.88 -4.08
N TYR A 203 10.80 11.12 -3.09
CA TYR A 203 9.48 10.50 -3.16
C TYR A 203 8.41 11.49 -3.62
N SER A 204 7.73 11.16 -4.72
CA SER A 204 6.73 12.02 -5.35
C SER A 204 5.48 11.23 -5.72
N ASP A 205 4.34 11.72 -5.28
CA ASP A 205 3.05 11.20 -5.70
C ASP A 205 2.79 11.49 -7.18
N ILE A 206 3.34 12.61 -7.70
CA ILE A 206 3.19 13.00 -9.10
C ILE A 206 3.76 11.94 -10.03
N ASP A 207 4.90 11.35 -9.68
CA ASP A 207 5.50 10.28 -10.48
C ASP A 207 4.50 9.13 -10.68
N TYR A 208 3.81 8.74 -9.62
CA TYR A 208 2.85 7.64 -9.68
C TYR A 208 1.48 8.03 -10.25
N MET A 209 1.07 9.29 -10.12
CA MET A 209 -0.06 9.81 -10.88
C MET A 209 0.22 9.66 -12.38
N LEU A 210 1.41 10.08 -12.83
CA LEU A 210 1.82 9.96 -14.23
C LEU A 210 2.00 8.50 -14.67
N LEU A 211 2.56 7.62 -13.84
CA LEU A 211 2.65 6.18 -14.13
C LEU A 211 1.26 5.52 -14.27
N GLY A 212 0.29 5.94 -13.48
CA GLY A 212 -1.11 5.52 -13.68
C GLY A 212 -1.64 5.92 -15.05
N LEU A 213 -1.39 7.17 -15.49
CA LEU A 213 -1.77 7.64 -16.82
C LEU A 213 -1.04 6.86 -17.94
N VAL A 214 0.23 6.48 -17.73
CA VAL A 214 0.94 5.61 -18.69
C VAL A 214 0.21 4.28 -18.87
N VAL A 215 -0.28 3.65 -17.78
CA VAL A 215 -1.10 2.43 -17.88
C VAL A 215 -2.37 2.70 -18.67
N GLU A 216 -3.08 3.81 -18.38
CA GLU A 216 -4.32 4.19 -19.07
C GLU A 216 -4.09 4.45 -20.57
N HIS A 217 -3.02 5.16 -20.93
CA HIS A 217 -2.69 5.45 -22.34
C HIS A 217 -2.30 4.18 -23.13
N ILE A 218 -1.54 3.26 -22.55
CA ILE A 218 -1.15 2.02 -23.23
C ILE A 218 -2.35 1.09 -23.41
N SER A 219 -3.19 0.97 -22.38
CA SER A 219 -4.25 -0.03 -22.36
C SER A 219 -5.58 0.45 -22.96
N GLY A 220 -5.80 1.77 -23.01
CA GLY A 220 -7.10 2.35 -23.33
C GLY A 220 -8.17 2.13 -22.25
N MET A 221 -7.78 1.67 -21.06
CA MET A 221 -8.64 1.42 -19.90
C MET A 221 -8.24 2.33 -18.74
N SER A 222 -9.17 2.71 -17.88
CA SER A 222 -8.81 3.33 -16.59
C SER A 222 -8.01 2.33 -15.73
N ILE A 223 -7.19 2.85 -14.80
CA ILE A 223 -6.29 2.01 -14.00
C ILE A 223 -7.06 0.94 -13.19
N ASP A 224 -8.23 1.28 -12.64
CA ASP A 224 -9.08 0.35 -11.91
C ASP A 224 -9.59 -0.79 -12.82
N GLN A 225 -10.05 -0.46 -14.04
CA GLN A 225 -10.46 -1.45 -15.02
C GLN A 225 -9.31 -2.35 -15.45
N TYR A 226 -8.11 -1.76 -15.65
CA TYR A 226 -6.95 -2.53 -16.06
C TYR A 226 -6.57 -3.57 -15.01
N VAL A 227 -6.39 -3.17 -13.75
CA VAL A 227 -5.98 -4.10 -12.70
C VAL A 227 -7.08 -5.10 -12.34
N ALA A 228 -8.35 -4.67 -12.37
CA ALA A 228 -9.48 -5.56 -12.16
C ALA A 228 -9.51 -6.69 -13.19
N ASN A 229 -9.44 -6.36 -14.49
CA ASN A 229 -9.57 -7.33 -15.58
C ASN A 229 -8.34 -8.25 -15.73
N ASN A 230 -7.14 -7.69 -15.50
CA ASN A 230 -5.90 -8.40 -15.81
C ASN A 230 -5.27 -9.09 -14.61
N ILE A 231 -5.60 -8.68 -13.37
CA ILE A 231 -4.99 -9.19 -12.16
C ILE A 231 -6.05 -9.68 -11.16
N TYR A 232 -6.91 -8.79 -10.62
CA TYR A 232 -7.74 -9.12 -9.46
C TYR A 232 -8.80 -10.17 -9.75
N GLN A 233 -9.52 -10.08 -10.86
CA GLN A 233 -10.53 -11.08 -11.24
C GLN A 233 -9.92 -12.46 -11.52
N LYS A 234 -8.68 -12.52 -12.06
CA LYS A 234 -7.98 -13.78 -12.28
C LYS A 234 -7.58 -14.49 -10.98
N LEU A 235 -7.55 -13.75 -9.88
CA LEU A 235 -7.24 -14.21 -8.53
C LEU A 235 -8.51 -14.39 -7.67
N ASP A 236 -9.69 -14.09 -8.23
CA ASP A 236 -10.97 -14.06 -7.53
C ASP A 236 -10.98 -13.12 -6.31
N LEU A 237 -10.22 -12.01 -6.36
CA LEU A 237 -10.22 -11.01 -5.29
C LEU A 237 -11.56 -10.28 -5.26
N LYS A 238 -12.21 -10.25 -4.11
CA LYS A 238 -13.54 -9.65 -3.93
C LYS A 238 -13.48 -8.26 -3.30
N HIS A 239 -12.43 -8.01 -2.50
CA HIS A 239 -12.34 -6.83 -1.63
C HIS A 239 -11.22 -5.88 -2.06
N THR A 240 -10.63 -6.07 -3.26
CA THR A 240 -9.56 -5.21 -3.79
C THR A 240 -10.07 -4.38 -4.94
N LEU A 241 -10.33 -3.08 -4.70
CA LEU A 241 -10.94 -2.21 -5.69
C LEU A 241 -10.76 -0.71 -5.37
N PHE A 242 -10.95 0.12 -6.39
CA PHE A 242 -11.05 1.57 -6.24
C PHE A 242 -12.51 2.00 -6.04
N ASN A 243 -12.72 3.17 -5.43
CA ASN A 243 -14.04 3.79 -5.25
C ASN A 243 -15.14 2.81 -4.77
N PRO A 244 -14.94 2.08 -3.68
CA PRO A 244 -15.82 0.97 -3.31
C PRO A 244 -17.27 1.38 -3.09
N LEU A 245 -17.54 2.59 -2.59
CA LEU A 245 -18.89 3.09 -2.36
C LEU A 245 -19.62 3.53 -3.63
N ASN A 246 -18.88 3.78 -4.72
CA ASN A 246 -19.45 4.20 -6.02
C ASN A 246 -19.62 3.02 -6.99
N THR A 247 -19.24 1.82 -6.59
CA THR A 247 -19.34 0.61 -7.40
C THR A 247 -20.69 -0.08 -7.14
N ASN A 248 -21.14 -0.90 -8.10
CA ASN A 248 -22.35 -1.71 -7.95
C ASN A 248 -22.16 -2.91 -6.98
N ASN A 249 -21.13 -2.87 -6.14
CA ASN A 249 -20.74 -4.01 -5.29
C ASN A 249 -21.48 -4.10 -3.95
N ASN A 250 -22.47 -3.25 -3.71
CA ASN A 250 -23.28 -3.21 -2.49
C ASN A 250 -22.51 -2.96 -1.18
N TYR A 251 -21.32 -2.39 -1.23
CA TYR A 251 -20.59 -2.02 -0.02
C TYR A 251 -21.22 -0.83 0.69
N GLN A 252 -21.15 -0.85 2.01
CA GLN A 252 -21.61 0.21 2.89
C GLN A 252 -20.42 0.80 3.65
N LYS A 253 -20.54 2.02 4.16
CA LYS A 253 -19.48 2.65 4.97
C LYS A 253 -18.99 1.74 6.11
N SER A 254 -19.90 0.99 6.74
CA SER A 254 -19.58 0.05 7.81
C SER A 254 -18.65 -1.11 7.41
N ASP A 255 -18.40 -1.35 6.13
CA ASP A 255 -17.47 -2.38 5.68
C ASP A 255 -16.01 -1.92 5.74
N PHE A 256 -15.77 -0.61 5.97
CA PHE A 256 -14.45 0.00 5.90
C PHE A 256 -13.96 0.49 7.25
N ALA A 257 -12.62 0.52 7.41
CA ALA A 257 -11.97 1.25 8.47
C ALA A 257 -12.01 2.76 8.17
N ALA A 258 -12.44 3.55 9.14
CA ALA A 258 -12.42 5.01 9.04
C ALA A 258 -10.97 5.53 9.11
N THR A 259 -10.68 6.62 8.39
CA THR A 259 -9.33 7.18 8.31
C THR A 259 -9.18 8.51 9.02
N GLU A 260 -9.97 9.52 8.75
CA GLU A 260 -9.86 10.83 9.40
C GLU A 260 -11.19 11.30 9.97
N LEU A 261 -11.16 12.01 11.11
CA LEU A 261 -12.37 12.40 11.85
C LEU A 261 -13.13 13.56 11.20
N ASN A 262 -12.40 14.57 10.72
CA ASN A 262 -12.96 15.81 10.19
C ASN A 262 -12.73 15.94 8.68
N GLY A 263 -12.90 14.90 7.94
CA GLY A 263 -12.58 14.88 6.52
C GLY A 263 -11.09 15.17 6.28
N ASN A 264 -10.78 16.08 5.35
CA ASN A 264 -9.40 16.45 5.07
C ASN A 264 -8.97 17.77 5.73
N THR A 265 -9.61 18.13 6.82
CA THR A 265 -9.35 19.43 7.47
C THR A 265 -8.17 19.45 8.42
N ARG A 266 -7.62 18.27 8.79
CA ARG A 266 -6.59 18.17 9.84
C ARG A 266 -6.99 18.92 11.10
N ASN A 267 -8.18 18.61 11.61
CA ASN A 267 -8.79 19.32 12.73
C ASN A 267 -8.94 20.83 12.47
N HIS A 268 -9.58 21.17 11.33
CA HIS A 268 -9.88 22.54 10.89
C HIS A 268 -8.67 23.44 10.59
N THR A 269 -7.46 22.88 10.47
CA THR A 269 -6.26 23.63 10.07
C THR A 269 -6.15 23.80 8.55
N ILE A 270 -6.83 22.94 7.77
CA ILE A 270 -6.90 23.01 6.30
C ILE A 270 -8.32 23.40 5.93
N SER A 271 -8.46 24.41 5.06
CA SER A 271 -9.73 24.86 4.51
C SER A 271 -9.60 25.22 3.05
N PHE A 272 -10.56 24.79 2.25
CA PHE A 272 -10.76 25.18 0.86
C PHE A 272 -12.24 24.92 0.49
N PRO A 273 -12.74 25.48 -0.62
CA PRO A 273 -14.11 25.21 -1.04
C PRO A 273 -14.38 23.72 -1.18
N ASN A 274 -15.50 23.23 -0.63
CA ASN A 274 -15.96 21.83 -0.63
C ASN A 274 -15.05 20.82 0.09
N VAL A 275 -14.16 21.27 1.02
CA VAL A 275 -13.39 20.32 1.83
C VAL A 275 -14.34 19.41 2.62
N ARG A 276 -14.05 18.11 2.63
CA ARG A 276 -14.79 17.13 3.44
C ARG A 276 -14.57 17.42 4.92
N THR A 277 -15.65 17.36 5.70
CA THR A 277 -15.66 17.64 7.14
C THR A 277 -16.26 16.52 7.99
N HIS A 278 -16.75 15.46 7.36
CA HIS A 278 -17.29 14.28 8.00
C HIS A 278 -16.20 13.22 8.23
N VAL A 279 -16.46 12.22 9.07
CA VAL A 279 -15.56 11.06 9.24
C VAL A 279 -15.40 10.35 7.90
N LEU A 280 -14.15 10.20 7.43
CA LEU A 280 -13.83 9.48 6.19
C LEU A 280 -13.89 7.97 6.43
N GLN A 281 -14.83 7.29 5.77
CA GLN A 281 -15.00 5.84 5.87
C GLN A 281 -15.50 5.28 4.52
N GLY A 282 -14.70 4.44 3.86
CA GLY A 282 -14.98 3.92 2.52
C GLY A 282 -14.76 4.90 1.38
N GLU A 283 -14.26 6.09 1.67
CA GLU A 283 -13.87 7.13 0.72
C GLU A 283 -12.35 7.27 0.73
N VAL A 284 -11.72 7.40 -0.44
CA VAL A 284 -10.27 7.57 -0.51
C VAL A 284 -9.82 8.77 0.34
N HIS A 285 -8.82 8.55 1.19
CA HIS A 285 -8.32 9.57 2.10
C HIS A 285 -7.52 10.66 1.36
N ASP A 286 -6.67 10.27 0.41
CA ASP A 286 -5.79 11.21 -0.32
C ASP A 286 -6.61 12.27 -1.07
N GLU A 287 -6.31 13.53 -0.81
CA GLU A 287 -7.03 14.67 -1.36
C GLU A 287 -6.88 14.79 -2.88
N LYS A 288 -5.68 14.53 -3.42
CA LYS A 288 -5.43 14.61 -4.87
C LYS A 288 -6.22 13.53 -5.59
N SER A 289 -6.18 12.31 -5.04
CA SER A 289 -6.96 11.19 -5.57
C SER A 289 -8.45 11.51 -5.52
N PHE A 290 -8.99 11.97 -4.37
CA PHE A 290 -10.41 12.22 -4.20
C PHE A 290 -10.90 13.39 -5.07
N TYR A 291 -10.33 14.58 -4.87
CA TYR A 291 -10.86 15.82 -5.49
C TYR A 291 -10.45 15.98 -6.94
N SER A 292 -9.21 15.62 -7.29
CA SER A 292 -8.64 15.95 -8.60
C SER A 292 -8.62 14.75 -9.56
N MET A 293 -8.73 13.52 -9.06
CA MET A 293 -8.68 12.30 -9.87
C MET A 293 -9.93 11.42 -9.69
N HIS A 294 -11.00 11.94 -9.04
CA HIS A 294 -12.26 11.23 -8.81
C HIS A 294 -12.07 9.84 -8.17
N GLY A 295 -11.07 9.71 -7.28
CA GLY A 295 -10.73 8.48 -6.58
C GLY A 295 -9.91 7.47 -7.39
N LEU A 296 -9.58 7.74 -8.64
CA LEU A 296 -8.85 6.85 -9.55
C LEU A 296 -7.48 7.42 -9.88
N SER A 297 -6.46 7.03 -9.14
CA SER A 297 -5.11 7.52 -9.36
C SER A 297 -4.05 6.47 -9.08
N GLY A 298 -2.97 6.47 -9.85
CA GLY A 298 -1.88 5.51 -9.70
C GLY A 298 -1.11 5.61 -8.37
N HIS A 299 -1.28 6.69 -7.61
CA HIS A 299 -0.53 6.89 -6.35
C HIS A 299 -1.31 6.52 -5.09
N ALA A 300 -2.65 6.54 -5.10
CA ALA A 300 -3.53 6.27 -3.96
C ALA A 300 -4.98 6.01 -4.42
N GLY A 301 -5.77 5.31 -3.61
CA GLY A 301 -7.20 5.09 -3.83
C GLY A 301 -7.62 3.61 -3.87
N LEU A 302 -6.67 2.67 -3.79
CA LEU A 302 -6.98 1.26 -3.69
C LEU A 302 -7.42 0.91 -2.27
N PHE A 303 -8.50 0.12 -2.15
CA PHE A 303 -8.95 -0.51 -0.92
C PHE A 303 -8.72 -2.01 -0.98
N SER A 304 -8.46 -2.63 0.17
CA SER A 304 -8.37 -4.09 0.28
C SER A 304 -8.57 -4.56 1.73
N ASN A 305 -8.67 -5.88 1.93
CA ASN A 305 -8.68 -6.53 3.23
C ASN A 305 -7.45 -7.44 3.42
N LEU A 306 -7.33 -8.08 4.58
CA LEU A 306 -6.18 -8.96 4.88
C LEU A 306 -6.08 -10.15 3.93
N TYR A 307 -7.20 -10.78 3.60
CA TYR A 307 -7.21 -11.99 2.76
C TYR A 307 -6.69 -11.68 1.35
N ASP A 308 -7.28 -10.69 0.69
CA ASP A 308 -6.86 -10.31 -0.66
C ASP A 308 -5.40 -9.83 -0.69
N MET A 309 -4.97 -9.09 0.35
CA MET A 309 -3.57 -8.66 0.47
C MET A 309 -2.61 -9.83 0.63
N SER A 310 -3.00 -10.91 1.32
CA SER A 310 -2.17 -12.10 1.44
C SER A 310 -1.92 -12.78 0.08
N ILE A 311 -2.93 -12.79 -0.79
CA ILE A 311 -2.81 -13.30 -2.15
C ILE A 311 -1.88 -12.40 -2.98
N LEU A 312 -2.08 -11.08 -2.90
CA LEU A 312 -1.25 -10.12 -3.64
C LEU A 312 0.21 -10.21 -3.23
N THR A 313 0.51 -10.29 -1.94
CA THR A 313 1.90 -10.45 -1.46
C THR A 313 2.50 -11.81 -1.86
N GLN A 314 1.68 -12.86 -1.90
CA GLN A 314 2.13 -14.20 -2.30
C GLN A 314 2.55 -14.28 -3.77
N ILE A 315 1.95 -13.48 -4.68
CA ILE A 315 2.40 -13.39 -6.08
C ILE A 315 3.88 -13.00 -6.13
N MET A 316 4.28 -12.03 -5.31
CA MET A 316 5.68 -11.58 -5.25
C MET A 316 6.62 -12.65 -4.66
N LEU A 317 6.17 -13.44 -3.68
CA LEU A 317 6.95 -14.57 -3.16
C LEU A 317 7.09 -15.72 -4.16
N ASN A 318 6.16 -15.82 -5.11
CA ASN A 318 6.11 -16.85 -6.14
C ASN A 318 6.61 -16.35 -7.50
N ASP A 319 7.49 -15.36 -7.54
CA ASP A 319 8.10 -14.85 -8.78
C ASP A 319 7.07 -14.49 -9.87
N GLY A 320 5.97 -13.84 -9.46
CA GLY A 320 4.93 -13.34 -10.37
C GLY A 320 3.82 -14.35 -10.70
N THR A 321 3.70 -15.45 -9.93
CA THR A 321 2.68 -16.49 -10.17
C THR A 321 1.78 -16.69 -8.96
N TYR A 322 0.53 -17.12 -9.21
CA TYR A 322 -0.38 -17.61 -8.18
C TYR A 322 -1.25 -18.74 -8.73
N GLY A 323 -1.17 -19.92 -8.12
CA GLY A 323 -1.79 -21.12 -8.66
C GLY A 323 -1.27 -21.39 -10.09
N ASN A 324 -2.18 -21.48 -11.04
CA ASN A 324 -1.85 -21.71 -12.46
C ASN A 324 -1.77 -20.41 -13.27
N VAL A 325 -1.88 -19.24 -12.62
CA VAL A 325 -1.87 -17.93 -13.30
C VAL A 325 -0.49 -17.30 -13.15
N LYS A 326 0.13 -16.97 -14.29
CA LYS A 326 1.36 -16.20 -14.36
C LYS A 326 1.03 -14.78 -14.81
N PHE A 327 1.48 -13.79 -14.05
CA PHE A 327 1.31 -12.36 -14.34
C PHE A 327 2.58 -11.76 -14.96
N TRP A 328 3.74 -12.16 -14.46
CA TRP A 328 5.07 -11.78 -14.97
C TRP A 328 6.10 -12.86 -14.65
N SER A 329 7.23 -12.79 -15.31
CA SER A 329 8.37 -13.68 -15.07
C SER A 329 9.25 -13.19 -13.93
N LYS A 330 10.03 -14.11 -13.36
CA LYS A 330 11.05 -13.77 -12.35
C LYS A 330 11.98 -12.66 -12.85
N ASN A 331 12.37 -12.66 -14.12
CA ASN A 331 13.25 -11.63 -14.68
C ASN A 331 12.64 -10.22 -14.57
N ILE A 332 11.33 -10.10 -14.78
CA ILE A 332 10.63 -8.82 -14.61
C ILE A 332 10.57 -8.44 -13.12
N GLN A 333 10.29 -9.39 -12.25
CA GLN A 333 10.31 -9.13 -10.82
C GLN A 333 11.69 -8.67 -10.34
N ASP A 334 12.75 -9.38 -10.75
CA ASP A 334 14.14 -9.04 -10.42
C ASP A 334 14.50 -7.63 -10.95
N LEU A 335 14.05 -7.27 -12.16
CA LEU A 335 14.19 -5.92 -12.69
C LEU A 335 13.57 -4.87 -11.74
N PHE A 336 12.34 -5.10 -11.28
CA PHE A 336 11.65 -4.16 -10.39
C PHE A 336 12.25 -4.12 -8.97
N LEU A 337 12.93 -5.17 -8.54
CA LEU A 337 13.62 -5.25 -7.25
C LEU A 337 15.12 -4.91 -7.33
N THR A 338 15.62 -4.55 -8.52
CA THR A 338 17.02 -4.11 -8.67
C THR A 338 17.24 -2.82 -7.90
N PRO A 339 18.23 -2.77 -6.97
CA PRO A 339 18.50 -1.58 -6.19
C PRO A 339 18.95 -0.40 -7.07
N TYR A 340 18.41 0.78 -6.80
CA TYR A 340 18.87 2.01 -7.44
C TYR A 340 20.31 2.33 -7.00
N PRO A 341 21.24 2.60 -7.93
CA PRO A 341 22.67 2.67 -7.60
C PRO A 341 23.05 3.74 -6.56
N TYR A 342 22.32 4.84 -6.48
CA TYR A 342 22.64 5.97 -5.60
C TYR A 342 21.87 5.94 -4.27
N ASP A 343 20.81 5.17 -4.18
CA ASP A 343 20.08 4.87 -2.96
C ASP A 343 19.52 3.45 -3.03
N PRO A 344 20.22 2.45 -2.51
CA PRO A 344 19.84 1.06 -2.64
C PRO A 344 18.55 0.69 -1.87
N THR A 345 17.98 1.64 -1.12
CA THR A 345 16.66 1.44 -0.48
C THR A 345 15.49 1.62 -1.45
N PHE A 346 15.75 1.99 -2.70
CA PHE A 346 14.77 2.06 -3.77
C PHE A 346 15.04 1.01 -4.84
N GLY A 347 14.01 0.25 -5.22
CA GLY A 347 13.91 -0.45 -6.49
C GLY A 347 13.06 0.36 -7.46
N LEU A 348 12.50 -0.28 -8.50
CA LEU A 348 11.50 0.34 -9.35
C LEU A 348 10.15 0.36 -8.60
N GLY A 349 9.99 1.39 -7.78
CA GLY A 349 8.84 1.64 -6.91
C GLY A 349 8.90 0.97 -5.54
N TRP A 350 9.41 -0.24 -5.45
CA TRP A 350 9.54 -0.95 -4.19
C TRP A 350 10.57 -0.31 -3.26
N ARG A 351 10.28 -0.28 -1.97
CA ARG A 351 11.28 0.04 -0.95
C ARG A 351 11.99 -1.25 -0.53
N LEU A 352 13.31 -1.19 -0.50
CA LEU A 352 14.19 -2.34 -0.23
C LEU A 352 14.86 -2.17 1.12
N ASN A 353 15.00 -3.26 1.89
CA ASN A 353 15.65 -3.23 3.23
C ASN A 353 17.18 -3.23 3.14
N ARG A 354 17.73 -2.65 2.08
CA ARG A 354 19.20 -2.53 1.94
C ARG A 354 19.75 -1.59 3.02
N ASN A 355 20.86 -1.97 3.62
CA ASN A 355 21.53 -1.22 4.68
C ASN A 355 20.70 -1.06 5.98
N LYS A 356 19.55 -1.74 6.11
CA LYS A 356 18.64 -1.70 7.29
C LYS A 356 18.32 -0.28 7.79
N SER A 357 18.29 0.69 6.87
CA SER A 357 18.04 2.10 7.21
C SER A 357 16.56 2.44 7.41
N LEU A 358 15.67 1.56 6.98
CA LEU A 358 14.23 1.75 7.05
C LEU A 358 13.67 1.01 8.27
N SER A 359 13.48 1.73 9.37
CA SER A 359 13.06 1.18 10.67
C SER A 359 11.74 0.40 10.64
N TRP A 360 10.86 0.69 9.71
CA TRP A 360 9.57 0.03 9.59
C TRP A 360 9.64 -1.43 9.10
N PHE A 361 10.78 -1.92 8.58
CA PHE A 361 11.02 -3.34 8.34
C PHE A 361 11.24 -4.14 9.63
N GLY A 362 11.50 -3.48 10.76
CA GLY A 362 11.88 -4.12 12.02
C GLY A 362 13.37 -4.53 12.04
N LEU A 363 13.78 -5.15 13.15
CA LEU A 363 15.21 -5.44 13.40
C LEU A 363 15.72 -6.66 12.63
N HIS A 364 14.86 -7.63 12.32
CA HIS A 364 15.25 -8.96 11.85
C HIS A 364 14.92 -9.27 10.40
N ALA A 365 14.26 -8.35 9.69
CA ALA A 365 14.02 -8.49 8.25
C ALA A 365 15.36 -8.65 7.51
N SER A 366 15.37 -9.54 6.51
CA SER A 366 16.59 -9.77 5.71
C SER A 366 16.93 -8.57 4.84
N ASP A 367 18.17 -8.51 4.35
CA ASP A 367 18.58 -7.48 3.40
C ASP A 367 17.86 -7.61 2.03
N ASP A 368 17.25 -8.77 1.76
CA ASP A 368 16.46 -9.05 0.57
C ASP A 368 14.97 -8.71 0.74
N ALA A 369 14.56 -8.32 1.95
CA ALA A 369 13.18 -7.91 2.21
C ALA A 369 12.85 -6.62 1.46
N TYR A 370 11.61 -6.52 1.01
CA TYR A 370 11.07 -5.35 0.33
C TYR A 370 9.59 -5.16 0.69
N GLY A 371 9.07 -4.00 0.38
CA GLY A 371 7.69 -3.67 0.69
C GLY A 371 7.38 -2.20 0.47
N HIS A 372 6.34 -1.72 1.12
CA HIS A 372 5.99 -0.31 1.13
C HIS A 372 5.06 0.01 2.31
N THR A 373 4.90 1.30 2.62
CA THR A 373 3.96 1.80 3.63
C THR A 373 2.90 2.69 3.01
N GLY A 374 1.76 2.83 3.67
CA GLY A 374 0.67 3.74 3.29
C GLY A 374 0.40 4.79 4.37
N TRP A 375 0.05 6.00 3.93
CA TRP A 375 -0.24 7.15 4.79
C TRP A 375 -1.32 6.86 5.85
N THR A 376 -2.33 6.11 5.49
CA THR A 376 -3.47 5.76 6.37
C THR A 376 -3.08 4.84 7.53
N GLY A 377 -1.93 4.18 7.44
CA GLY A 377 -1.44 3.27 8.48
C GLY A 377 -1.28 1.84 7.99
N THR A 378 -1.04 1.65 6.71
CA THR A 378 -0.87 0.34 6.10
C THR A 378 0.60 0.04 5.81
N CYS A 379 1.00 -1.23 5.90
CA CYS A 379 2.37 -1.66 5.66
C CYS A 379 2.40 -3.10 5.15
N THR A 380 3.27 -3.37 4.19
CA THR A 380 3.59 -4.74 3.77
C THR A 380 5.09 -4.96 3.77
N VAL A 381 5.53 -6.10 4.27
CA VAL A 381 6.90 -6.59 4.20
C VAL A 381 6.88 -7.96 3.54
N ILE A 382 7.66 -8.14 2.50
CA ILE A 382 7.84 -9.39 1.78
C ILE A 382 9.31 -9.78 1.92
N ASP A 383 9.58 -10.93 2.49
CA ASP A 383 10.93 -11.40 2.77
C ASP A 383 11.19 -12.78 2.13
N PRO A 384 11.79 -12.78 0.92
CA PRO A 384 12.06 -14.03 0.19
C PRO A 384 12.97 -14.99 0.94
N LYS A 385 13.91 -14.48 1.75
CA LYS A 385 14.82 -15.32 2.55
C LYS A 385 14.07 -16.25 3.50
N TYR A 386 12.95 -15.79 4.04
CA TYR A 386 12.12 -16.56 4.97
C TYR A 386 10.86 -17.11 4.28
N SER A 387 10.69 -16.89 2.97
CA SER A 387 9.45 -17.18 2.23
C SER A 387 8.21 -16.63 2.96
N MET A 388 8.31 -15.42 3.49
CA MET A 388 7.34 -14.82 4.39
C MET A 388 6.83 -13.49 3.84
N ALA A 389 5.53 -13.23 4.05
CA ALA A 389 4.95 -11.91 3.86
C ALA A 389 4.16 -11.50 5.11
N ILE A 390 4.27 -10.23 5.47
CA ILE A 390 3.57 -9.60 6.58
C ILE A 390 2.77 -8.44 6.04
N THR A 391 1.47 -8.43 6.30
CA THR A 391 0.59 -7.29 6.01
C THR A 391 -0.01 -6.80 7.32
N LEU A 392 0.26 -5.54 7.64
CA LEU A 392 -0.33 -4.83 8.77
C LEU A 392 -1.16 -3.66 8.24
N LEU A 393 -2.47 -3.72 8.44
CA LEU A 393 -3.42 -2.68 8.07
C LEU A 393 -3.93 -2.02 9.35
N THR A 394 -3.73 -0.72 9.48
CA THR A 394 -4.23 0.05 10.61
C THR A 394 -5.01 1.28 10.12
N ASN A 395 -5.83 1.82 10.97
CA ASN A 395 -6.49 3.10 10.74
C ASN A 395 -5.94 4.19 11.68
N LYS A 396 -4.63 4.27 11.82
CA LYS A 396 -3.94 5.19 12.75
C LYS A 396 -4.31 6.67 12.59
N ARG A 397 -4.86 7.06 11.43
CA ARG A 397 -5.37 8.41 11.19
C ARG A 397 -6.75 8.65 11.78
N HIS A 398 -7.48 7.60 12.14
CA HIS A 398 -8.76 7.70 12.83
C HIS A 398 -8.57 8.01 14.31
N THR A 399 -7.89 9.12 14.60
CA THR A 399 -7.56 9.63 15.92
C THR A 399 -7.56 11.15 15.89
N PRO A 400 -7.66 11.83 17.07
CA PRO A 400 -7.52 13.28 17.13
C PRO A 400 -6.25 13.75 16.42
N CYS A 401 -6.38 14.86 15.70
CA CYS A 401 -5.25 15.53 15.04
C CYS A 401 -4.95 16.84 15.76
N ILE A 402 -3.75 17.00 16.30
CA ILE A 402 -3.32 18.19 17.04
C ILE A 402 -2.10 18.79 16.33
N ASN A 403 -2.21 20.04 15.90
CA ASN A 403 -1.16 20.75 15.16
C ASN A 403 -0.66 19.96 13.93
N GLY A 404 -1.57 19.31 13.20
CA GLY A 404 -1.26 18.52 12.00
C GLY A 404 -0.70 17.12 12.26
N THR A 405 -0.53 16.72 13.52
CA THR A 405 -0.06 15.39 13.92
C THR A 405 -1.22 14.56 14.48
N PHE A 406 -1.41 13.38 13.96
CA PHE A 406 -2.43 12.46 14.45
C PHE A 406 -1.95 11.70 15.69
N ASP A 407 -2.81 11.60 16.70
CA ASP A 407 -2.48 10.94 17.97
C ASP A 407 -2.07 9.45 17.77
N GLY A 408 -2.58 8.80 16.74
CA GLY A 408 -2.21 7.42 16.38
C GLY A 408 -0.75 7.23 15.97
N GLU A 409 -0.03 8.32 15.61
CA GLU A 409 1.38 8.24 15.21
C GLU A 409 2.34 8.02 16.38
N LYS A 410 1.92 8.25 17.62
CA LYS A 410 2.75 8.01 18.81
C LYS A 410 2.93 6.52 19.11
N TYR A 411 2.00 5.67 18.68
CA TYR A 411 1.98 4.24 18.96
C TYR A 411 2.92 3.45 18.06
N GLU A 412 3.57 2.44 18.61
CA GLU A 412 4.53 1.61 17.87
C GLU A 412 3.85 0.75 16.80
N THR A 413 2.61 0.30 17.03
CA THR A 413 1.79 -0.36 16.00
C THR A 413 1.63 0.52 14.77
N GLY A 414 1.39 1.81 14.97
CA GLY A 414 1.31 2.80 13.88
C GLY A 414 2.64 3.13 13.20
N LYS A 415 3.78 2.77 13.81
CA LYS A 415 5.14 2.91 13.25
C LYS A 415 5.65 1.65 12.57
N TYR A 416 4.95 0.54 12.71
CA TYR A 416 5.16 -0.77 12.08
C TYR A 416 6.36 -1.57 12.61
N GLY A 417 7.55 -0.96 12.75
CA GLY A 417 8.82 -1.66 12.99
C GLY A 417 8.84 -2.58 14.20
N LYS A 418 8.14 -2.21 15.30
CA LYS A 418 8.03 -3.06 16.49
C LYS A 418 7.23 -4.32 16.19
N ILE A 419 6.10 -4.20 15.47
CA ILE A 419 5.27 -5.36 15.10
C ILE A 419 6.05 -6.30 14.17
N MET A 420 6.74 -5.74 13.16
CA MET A 420 7.60 -6.54 12.30
C MET A 420 8.67 -7.28 13.11
N THR A 421 9.34 -6.60 14.04
CA THR A 421 10.34 -7.22 14.94
C THR A 421 9.73 -8.39 15.71
N LEU A 422 8.57 -8.21 16.34
CA LEU A 422 7.89 -9.25 17.11
C LEU A 422 7.51 -10.46 16.24
N VAL A 423 7.07 -10.25 14.99
CA VAL A 423 6.77 -11.34 14.06
C VAL A 423 8.01 -12.18 13.79
N TYR A 424 9.16 -11.57 13.53
CA TYR A 424 10.40 -12.30 13.32
C TYR A 424 10.89 -12.99 14.61
N GLU A 425 10.80 -12.32 15.76
CA GLU A 425 11.17 -12.90 17.07
C GLU A 425 10.32 -14.13 17.39
N SER A 426 9.00 -14.05 17.15
CA SER A 426 8.06 -15.16 17.35
C SER A 426 8.40 -16.40 16.50
N MET A 427 9.07 -16.19 15.37
CA MET A 427 9.51 -17.24 14.46
C MET A 427 10.92 -17.75 14.78
N LEU A 428 11.84 -16.85 15.16
CA LEU A 428 13.28 -17.16 15.26
C LEU A 428 13.68 -17.69 16.63
N LEU A 429 13.07 -17.22 17.73
CA LEU A 429 13.47 -17.57 19.10
C LEU A 429 13.23 -19.03 19.47
N HIS A 430 12.46 -19.78 18.69
CA HIS A 430 12.27 -21.22 18.92
C HIS A 430 13.34 -22.12 18.29
N LYS A 431 14.26 -21.57 17.48
CA LYS A 431 15.40 -22.34 16.93
C LYS A 431 16.56 -22.53 17.93
N ASP A 432 16.63 -21.69 18.96
CA ASP A 432 17.77 -21.62 19.90
C ASP A 432 17.39 -22.02 21.34
N SER A 433 16.30 -22.74 21.56
CA SER A 433 16.10 -23.41 22.84
C SER A 433 17.12 -24.56 22.93
N PRO A 434 18.19 -24.43 23.73
CA PRO A 434 19.07 -25.59 23.94
C PRO A 434 18.22 -26.66 24.62
N GLU A 435 18.05 -27.80 23.98
CA GLU A 435 17.66 -29.00 24.70
C GLU A 435 18.61 -29.11 25.87
N LYS A 436 18.04 -29.03 27.05
CA LYS A 436 18.77 -29.41 28.27
C LYS A 436 19.12 -30.86 28.13
N LEU A 437 20.40 -31.12 27.98
CA LEU A 437 21.03 -32.42 28.28
C LEU A 437 20.69 -32.92 29.66
#